data_4aa854137af03356ce568fed5113a124
#
_entry.id   4aa854137af03356ce568fed5113a124
#
_cell.length_a   1.000
_cell.length_b   1.000
_cell.length_c   1.000
_cell.angle_alpha   90.00
_cell.angle_beta   90.00
_cell.angle_gamma   90.00
#
_symmetry.space_group_name_H-M   'P 1'
#
loop_
_entity.id
_entity.type
_entity.pdbx_description
1 polymer ?
#
loop_
_entity_poly.entity_id
_entity_poly.type
_entity_poly.pdbx_seq_one_letter_code
_entity_poly.pdbx_strand_id
1 'polypeptide(L)' 'MCVAYPGKVISIEDRTAKVDFAGNIVPVNIGIVDTKPGDYVLVHAGMAIESMTEEKAKPILDVFSEMGTF' A
#
# COMPACT_ATOMS: atom_id res chain seq x y z
N MET A 1 15.56 6.16 -7.88
CA MET A 1 15.61 4.88 -7.20
C MET A 1 14.21 4.38 -6.93
N CYS A 2 13.96 3.15 -7.28
CA CYS A 2 12.63 2.56 -7.12
C CYS A 2 12.47 1.97 -5.72
N VAL A 3 11.50 2.45 -4.98
CA VAL A 3 11.22 1.96 -3.63
C VAL A 3 9.73 1.62 -3.55
N ALA A 4 9.43 0.45 -3.02
CA ALA A 4 8.06 0.06 -2.76
C ALA A 4 7.64 0.57 -1.38
N TYR A 5 6.49 1.23 -1.33
CA TYR A 5 5.95 1.76 -0.09
C TYR A 5 4.70 0.99 0.33
N PRO A 6 4.55 0.66 1.62
CA PRO A 6 3.31 0.08 2.10
C PRO A 6 2.23 1.15 2.24
N GLY A 7 1.04 0.84 1.77
CA GLY A 7 -0.11 1.72 1.91
C GLY A 7 -1.34 0.91 2.28
N LYS A 8 -2.27 1.54 3.00
CA LYS A 8 -3.50 0.88 3.41
C LYS A 8 -4.59 1.06 2.37
N VAL A 9 -5.18 -0.04 1.95
CA VAL A 9 -6.29 -0.02 1.00
C VAL A 9 -7.55 0.49 1.71
N ILE A 10 -8.13 1.56 1.19
CA ILE A 10 -9.35 2.14 1.74
C ILE A 10 -10.57 1.62 1.01
N SER A 11 -10.51 1.61 -0.32
CA SER A 11 -11.61 1.14 -1.15
C SER A 11 -11.06 0.61 -2.46
N ILE A 12 -11.86 -0.23 -3.10
CA ILE A 12 -11.49 -0.84 -4.37
C ILE A 12 -12.61 -0.61 -5.37
N GLU A 13 -12.25 -0.23 -6.58
CA GLU A 13 -13.18 -0.06 -7.67
C GLU A 13 -12.53 -0.65 -8.92
N ASP A 14 -13.09 -1.75 -9.42
CA ASP A 14 -12.53 -2.52 -10.53
C ASP A 14 -11.09 -2.97 -10.23
N ARG A 15 -10.13 -2.47 -11.00
CA ARG A 15 -8.71 -2.82 -10.82
C ARG A 15 -7.92 -1.69 -10.17
N THR A 16 -8.62 -0.73 -9.60
CA THR A 16 -8.00 0.41 -8.95
C THR A 16 -8.42 0.46 -7.50
N ALA A 17 -7.47 0.65 -6.61
CA ALA A 17 -7.74 0.83 -5.20
C ALA A 17 -7.34 2.24 -4.79
N LYS A 18 -8.05 2.79 -3.84
CA LYS A 18 -7.62 4.02 -3.17
C LYS A 18 -6.78 3.59 -1.97
N VAL A 19 -5.54 4.02 -1.96
CA VAL A 19 -4.56 3.62 -0.96
C VAL A 19 -4.10 4.83 -0.19
N ASP A 20 -4.10 4.70 1.13
CA ASP A 20 -3.69 5.77 2.04
C ASP A 20 -2.21 5.59 2.41
N PHE A 21 -1.41 6.60 2.07
CA PHE A 21 0.00 6.67 2.43
C PHE A 21 0.18 7.80 3.43
N ALA A 22 0.04 7.48 4.72
CA ALA A 22 0.22 8.46 5.79
C ALA A 22 -0.61 9.74 5.61
N GLY A 23 -1.88 9.57 5.24
CA GLY A 23 -2.80 10.68 5.03
C GLY A 23 -2.98 11.11 3.58
N ASN A 24 -2.13 10.63 2.68
CA ASN A 24 -2.26 10.91 1.25
C ASN A 24 -2.96 9.74 0.56
N ILE A 25 -4.13 10.01 -0.02
CA ILE A 25 -4.90 8.99 -0.71
C ILE A 25 -4.58 9.05 -2.19
N VAL A 26 -4.10 7.93 -2.73
CA VAL A 26 -3.62 7.84 -4.11
C VAL A 26 -4.29 6.65 -4.79
N PRO A 27 -4.74 6.80 -6.04
CA PRO A 27 -5.24 5.65 -6.80
C PRO A 27 -4.08 4.75 -7.20
N VAL A 28 -4.24 3.45 -7.01
CA VAL A 28 -3.21 2.47 -7.27
C VAL A 28 -3.81 1.32 -8.09
N ASN A 29 -3.07 0.89 -9.10
CA ASN A 29 -3.48 -0.25 -9.91
C ASN A 29 -3.23 -1.53 -9.14
N ILE A 30 -4.27 -2.34 -8.94
CA ILE A 30 -4.20 -3.62 -8.22
C ILE A 30 -4.48 -4.81 -9.13
N GLY A 31 -4.25 -4.65 -10.44
CA GLY A 31 -4.59 -5.70 -11.42
C GLY A 31 -3.81 -6.99 -11.24
N ILE A 32 -2.66 -6.98 -10.57
CA ILE A 32 -1.83 -8.16 -10.36
C ILE A 32 -1.85 -8.68 -8.93
N VAL A 33 -2.55 -8.03 -8.02
CA VAL A 33 -2.64 -8.48 -6.63
C VAL A 33 -4.09 -8.67 -6.23
N ASP A 34 -4.32 -9.61 -5.32
CA ASP A 34 -5.62 -9.85 -4.75
C ASP A 34 -5.64 -9.23 -3.35
N THR A 35 -6.40 -8.17 -3.19
CA THR A 35 -6.45 -7.41 -1.95
C THR A 35 -7.88 -6.95 -1.66
N LYS A 36 -8.10 -6.43 -0.47
CA LYS A 36 -9.41 -5.94 -0.05
C LYS A 36 -9.24 -4.72 0.86
N PRO A 37 -10.28 -3.91 1.05
CA PRO A 37 -10.21 -2.79 1.98
C PRO A 37 -9.79 -3.25 3.37
N GLY A 38 -8.87 -2.52 3.96
CA GLY A 38 -8.29 -2.86 5.25
C GLY A 38 -6.94 -3.57 5.16
N ASP A 39 -6.63 -4.15 4.01
CA ASP A 39 -5.32 -4.76 3.79
C ASP A 39 -4.30 -3.69 3.40
N TYR A 40 -3.03 -4.06 3.47
CA TYR A 40 -1.95 -3.20 3.01
C TYR A 40 -1.37 -3.76 1.72
N VAL A 41 -0.90 -2.86 0.88
CA VAL A 41 -0.23 -3.24 -0.36
C VAL A 41 1.10 -2.53 -0.46
N LEU A 42 2.07 -3.21 -1.08
CA LEU A 42 3.33 -2.57 -1.46
C LEU A 42 3.16 -2.00 -2.85
N VAL A 43 3.42 -0.71 -2.98
CA VAL A 43 3.20 0.02 -4.22
C VAL A 43 4.52 0.46 -4.81
N HIS A 44 4.69 0.18 -6.09
CA HIS A 44 5.87 0.56 -6.84
C HIS A 44 5.42 1.12 -8.19
N ALA A 45 5.82 2.35 -8.48
CA ALA A 45 5.46 3.01 -9.74
C ALA A 45 3.95 3.08 -10.00
N GLY A 46 3.16 3.30 -8.94
CA GLY A 46 1.71 3.41 -9.06
C GLY A 46 0.97 2.08 -9.18
N MET A 47 1.68 0.97 -9.04
CA MET A 47 1.10 -0.37 -9.14
C MET A 47 1.36 -1.16 -7.87
N ALA A 48 0.33 -1.80 -7.32
CA ALA A 48 0.51 -2.67 -6.18
C ALA A 48 1.16 -3.97 -6.65
N ILE A 49 2.25 -4.35 -5.99
CA ILE A 49 3.01 -5.54 -6.35
C ILE A 49 2.85 -6.67 -5.34
N GLU A 50 2.38 -6.37 -4.15
CA GLU A 50 2.17 -7.37 -3.12
C GLU A 50 1.09 -6.90 -2.16
N SER A 51 0.30 -7.83 -1.66
CA SER A 51 -0.73 -7.57 -0.66
C SER A 51 -0.37 -8.27 0.64
N MET A 52 -0.68 -7.63 1.75
CA MET A 52 -0.42 -8.20 3.08
C MET A 52 -1.46 -7.73 4.08
N THR A 53 -1.60 -8.49 5.16
CA THR A 53 -2.49 -8.11 6.25
C THR A 53 -1.86 -6.98 7.07
N GLU A 54 -2.69 -6.31 7.85
CA GLU A 54 -2.23 -5.24 8.73
C GLU A 54 -1.14 -5.73 9.70
N GLU A 55 -1.28 -6.94 10.22
CA GLU A 55 -0.28 -7.52 11.11
C GLU A 55 1.09 -7.64 10.47
N LYS A 56 1.13 -8.08 9.21
CA LYS A 56 2.39 -8.22 8.49
C LYS A 56 2.95 -6.87 8.07
N ALA A 57 2.10 -5.91 7.79
CA ALA A 57 2.54 -4.58 7.36
C ALA A 57 3.09 -3.75 8.52
N LYS A 58 2.63 -4.00 9.73
CA LYS A 58 3.00 -3.18 10.89
C LYS A 58 4.50 -3.07 11.13
N PRO A 59 5.29 -4.15 11.12
CA PRO A 59 6.74 -4.02 11.27
C PRO A 59 7.39 -3.21 10.15
N ILE A 60 6.87 -3.34 8.93
CA ILE A 60 7.37 -2.60 7.78
C ILE A 60 7.07 -1.12 7.95
N LEU A 61 5.86 -0.78 8.38
CA LEU A 61 5.47 0.60 8.63
C LEU A 61 6.32 1.24 9.73
N ASP A 62 6.62 0.50 10.77
CA ASP A 62 7.47 0.98 11.86
C ASP A 62 8.86 1.33 11.35
N VAL A 63 9.44 0.49 10.51
CA VAL A 63 10.75 0.76 9.92
C VAL A 63 10.71 2.02 9.06
N PHE A 64 9.72 2.17 8.21
CA PHE A 64 9.58 3.36 7.37
C PHE A 64 9.39 4.62 8.21
N SER A 65 8.62 4.53 9.27
CA SER A 65 8.40 5.66 10.17
C SER A 65 9.69 6.09 10.86
N GLU A 66 10.49 5.14 11.33
CA GLU A 66 11.79 5.42 11.95
C GLU A 66 12.77 6.06 10.98
N MET A 67 12.70 5.67 9.73
CA MET A 67 13.58 6.23 8.70
C MET A 67 13.15 7.61 8.23
N GLY A 68 11.97 8.08 8.67
CA GLY A 68 11.45 9.38 8.26
C GLY A 68 11.01 9.42 6.82
N THR A 69 10.62 8.30 6.26
CA THR A 69 10.24 8.17 4.85
C THR A 69 8.83 8.69 4.58
N PHE A 70 8.00 8.73 5.57
CA PHE A 70 6.64 9.26 5.47
C PHE A 70 6.53 10.67 6.02
#